data_0de54ccae3d2466fafb15e29b46e66b5
#
_entry.id   0de54ccae3d2466fafb15e29b46e66b5
#
_cell.length_a   1.000
_cell.length_b   1.000
_cell.length_c   1.000
_cell.angle_alpha   90.00
_cell.angle_beta   90.00
_cell.angle_gamma   90.00
#
_symmetry.space_group_name_H-M   'P 1'
#
loop_
_entity.id
_entity.type
_entity.pdbx_description
1 polymer ?
#
loop_
_entity_poly.entity_id
_entity_poly.type
_entity_poly.pdbx_seq_one_letter_code
_entity_poly.pdbx_strand_id
1 'polypeptide(L)'
;MQNMPIVPVIRTRAATYLIANVRSLAVCSTVLSAALLASCTSMPSGADALAAIKGSFSERGIAKLDRLDQTEIQKTCSASNATGQAVPEATRKRLEKTLYEAIPYPADGKYVGDWREGEKIAQNGRGMQFSDVAGVPNGANCYACHQISPTEISFGNQGPSLLKYGSIRGVKDPASKDSEPIVKYTWARIWNTHSVNLCSNMPRFGDAGILTTAQVKDVMALLLDPASPVNK
;
A
#
# COMPACT_ATOMS: atom_id res chain seq x y z
N MET A 1 -62.69 -73.25 37.71
CA MET A 1 -62.82 -72.77 36.35
C MET A 1 -63.22 -71.27 36.46
N GLN A 2 -62.27 -70.39 36.44
CA GLN A 2 -62.50 -68.91 36.57
C GLN A 2 -62.19 -68.21 35.24
N ASN A 3 -63.22 -67.58 34.70
CA ASN A 3 -63.13 -66.80 33.49
C ASN A 3 -62.32 -65.49 33.74
N MET A 4 -61.22 -65.28 33.02
CA MET A 4 -60.56 -64.01 32.96
C MET A 4 -61.20 -63.13 31.88
N PRO A 5 -61.47 -61.86 32.15
CA PRO A 5 -61.99 -60.94 31.15
C PRO A 5 -60.89 -60.42 30.19
N ILE A 6 -61.27 -60.38 28.92
CA ILE A 6 -60.45 -59.81 27.84
C ILE A 6 -60.42 -58.26 27.98
N VAL A 7 -59.25 -57.67 28.16
CA VAL A 7 -59.06 -56.24 28.17
C VAL A 7 -58.89 -55.75 26.71
N PRO A 8 -59.66 -54.77 26.23
CA PRO A 8 -59.51 -54.24 24.87
C PRO A 8 -58.23 -53.35 24.78
N VAL A 9 -57.42 -53.67 23.81
CA VAL A 9 -56.23 -52.83 23.45
C VAL A 9 -56.71 -51.54 22.86
N ILE A 10 -56.63 -50.47 23.61
CA ILE A 10 -56.82 -49.08 23.10
C ILE A 10 -55.56 -48.70 22.28
N ARG A 11 -55.66 -48.84 20.96
CA ARG A 11 -54.68 -48.31 20.06
C ARG A 11 -54.77 -46.77 20.12
N THR A 12 -53.82 -46.16 20.80
CA THR A 12 -53.76 -44.77 20.96
C THR A 12 -53.37 -44.06 19.60
N ARG A 13 -54.28 -43.26 19.08
CA ARG A 13 -54.05 -42.37 17.93
C ARG A 13 -52.93 -41.35 18.18
N ALA A 14 -52.27 -41.30 19.33
CA ALA A 14 -51.20 -40.40 19.72
C ALA A 14 -49.87 -40.64 18.98
N ALA A 15 -49.57 -41.88 18.59
CA ALA A 15 -48.29 -42.20 17.94
C ALA A 15 -48.16 -41.63 16.53
N THR A 16 -49.29 -41.50 15.81
CA THR A 16 -49.27 -40.96 14.43
C THR A 16 -49.10 -39.43 14.39
N TYR A 17 -49.60 -38.72 15.40
CA TYR A 17 -49.44 -37.28 15.51
C TYR A 17 -48.01 -36.87 15.90
N LEU A 18 -47.31 -37.63 16.73
CA LEU A 18 -45.94 -37.37 17.14
C LEU A 18 -44.95 -37.56 15.96
N ILE A 19 -45.14 -38.57 15.12
CA ILE A 19 -44.28 -38.86 13.99
C ILE A 19 -44.44 -37.77 12.88
N ALA A 20 -45.66 -37.27 12.67
CA ALA A 20 -45.92 -36.19 11.71
C ALA A 20 -45.26 -34.86 12.12
N ASN A 21 -45.31 -34.49 13.40
CA ASN A 21 -44.72 -33.27 13.92
C ASN A 21 -43.19 -33.33 13.94
N VAL A 22 -42.56 -34.48 14.22
CA VAL A 22 -41.10 -34.63 14.20
C VAL A 22 -40.55 -34.50 12.77
N ARG A 23 -41.26 -35.04 11.76
CA ARG A 23 -40.86 -34.89 10.35
C ARG A 23 -40.97 -33.44 9.87
N SER A 24 -42.01 -32.71 10.26
CA SER A 24 -42.18 -31.29 9.93
C SER A 24 -41.12 -30.40 10.58
N LEU A 25 -40.79 -30.66 11.84
CA LEU A 25 -39.72 -29.96 12.55
C LEU A 25 -38.32 -30.22 11.94
N ALA A 26 -38.06 -31.49 11.53
CA ALA A 26 -36.79 -31.83 10.89
C ALA A 26 -36.63 -31.16 9.51
N VAL A 27 -37.70 -31.09 8.71
CA VAL A 27 -37.68 -30.41 7.40
C VAL A 27 -37.50 -28.89 7.56
N CYS A 28 -38.18 -28.27 8.51
CA CYS A 28 -37.98 -26.83 8.79
C CYS A 28 -36.54 -26.51 9.27
N SER A 29 -35.96 -27.39 10.11
CA SER A 29 -34.57 -27.19 10.59
C SER A 29 -33.53 -27.31 9.48
N THR A 30 -33.71 -28.24 8.54
CA THR A 30 -32.79 -28.42 7.41
C THR A 30 -32.89 -27.29 6.40
N VAL A 31 -34.08 -26.76 6.12
CA VAL A 31 -34.28 -25.61 5.23
C VAL A 31 -33.69 -24.34 5.85
N LEU A 32 -33.86 -24.13 7.16
CA LEU A 32 -33.28 -22.95 7.84
C LEU A 32 -31.76 -23.04 7.89
N SER A 33 -31.19 -24.22 8.11
CA SER A 33 -29.73 -24.40 8.08
C SER A 33 -29.15 -24.21 6.68
N ALA A 34 -29.84 -24.65 5.63
CA ALA A 34 -29.42 -24.43 4.24
C ALA A 34 -29.49 -22.94 3.84
N ALA A 35 -30.49 -22.20 4.31
CA ALA A 35 -30.62 -20.76 4.07
C ALA A 35 -29.51 -19.93 4.77
N LEU A 36 -29.09 -20.34 5.96
CA LEU A 36 -27.98 -19.70 6.68
C LEU A 36 -26.62 -19.95 6.04
N LEU A 37 -26.43 -21.11 5.41
CA LEU A 37 -25.18 -21.42 4.69
C LEU A 37 -25.12 -20.71 3.31
N ALA A 38 -26.24 -20.45 2.67
CA ALA A 38 -26.30 -19.74 1.40
C ALA A 38 -25.99 -18.23 1.52
N SER A 39 -26.20 -17.62 2.69
CA SER A 39 -25.95 -16.20 2.91
C SER A 39 -24.45 -15.84 3.05
N CYS A 40 -23.54 -16.81 3.17
CA CYS A 40 -22.10 -16.57 3.29
C CYS A 40 -21.31 -16.69 1.97
N THR A 41 -21.96 -16.91 0.82
CA THR A 41 -21.26 -17.32 -0.41
C THR A 41 -21.01 -16.22 -1.44
N SER A 42 -21.53 -15.03 -1.28
CA SER A 42 -21.22 -13.92 -2.22
C SER A 42 -20.20 -12.97 -1.63
N MET A 43 -18.94 -13.17 -1.96
CA MET A 43 -17.94 -12.12 -1.76
C MET A 43 -18.34 -10.91 -2.62
N PRO A 44 -18.37 -9.69 -2.05
CA PRO A 44 -18.66 -8.51 -2.84
C PRO A 44 -17.67 -8.40 -4.01
N SER A 45 -18.15 -8.00 -5.18
CA SER A 45 -17.27 -7.76 -6.32
C SER A 45 -16.30 -6.62 -6.02
N GLY A 46 -15.19 -6.53 -6.75
CA GLY A 46 -14.27 -5.39 -6.63
C GLY A 46 -14.95 -4.05 -6.92
N ALA A 47 -15.99 -4.04 -7.77
CA ALA A 47 -16.80 -2.85 -8.05
C ALA A 47 -17.65 -2.45 -6.84
N ASP A 48 -18.28 -3.41 -6.16
CA ASP A 48 -19.07 -3.15 -4.94
C ASP A 48 -18.18 -2.65 -3.81
N ALA A 49 -16.99 -3.24 -3.65
CA ALA A 49 -16.00 -2.78 -2.67
C ALA A 49 -15.54 -1.35 -2.95
N LEU A 50 -15.25 -1.00 -4.20
CA LEU A 50 -14.87 0.36 -4.58
C LEU A 50 -16.01 1.35 -4.38
N ALA A 51 -17.25 0.98 -4.70
CA ALA A 51 -18.43 1.82 -4.47
C ALA A 51 -18.64 2.07 -2.97
N ALA A 52 -18.51 1.05 -2.14
CA ALA A 52 -18.59 1.16 -0.68
C ALA A 52 -17.48 2.07 -0.11
N ILE A 53 -16.24 1.94 -0.58
CA ILE A 53 -15.13 2.81 -0.21
C ILE A 53 -15.47 4.26 -0.58
N LYS A 54 -15.80 4.54 -1.84
CA LYS A 54 -16.12 5.90 -2.31
C LYS A 54 -17.32 6.51 -1.58
N GLY A 55 -18.32 5.71 -1.22
CA GLY A 55 -19.48 6.14 -0.46
C GLY A 55 -19.21 6.40 1.04
N SER A 56 -18.14 5.82 1.60
CA SER A 56 -17.80 5.96 3.03
C SER A 56 -16.79 7.09 3.32
N PHE A 57 -16.11 7.62 2.29
CA PHE A 57 -15.19 8.74 2.42
C PHE A 57 -15.86 10.07 2.04
N SER A 58 -15.39 11.15 2.64
CA SER A 58 -15.78 12.52 2.29
C SER A 58 -14.54 13.40 2.18
N GLU A 59 -14.61 14.43 1.34
CA GLU A 59 -13.52 15.41 1.23
C GLU A 59 -13.35 16.19 2.52
N ARG A 60 -12.09 16.35 2.94
CA ARG A 60 -11.72 17.14 4.12
C ARG A 60 -10.41 17.87 3.85
N GLY A 61 -10.41 19.21 4.01
CA GLY A 61 -9.21 20.03 3.78
C GLY A 61 -8.61 19.78 2.40
N ILE A 62 -7.33 19.47 2.38
CA ILE A 62 -6.59 19.14 1.15
C ILE A 62 -6.77 17.70 0.67
N ALA A 63 -7.45 16.83 1.44
CA ALA A 63 -7.73 15.47 1.03
C ALA A 63 -8.99 15.42 0.18
N LYS A 64 -8.83 15.13 -1.12
CA LYS A 64 -9.89 15.00 -2.12
C LYS A 64 -10.17 13.54 -2.44
N LEU A 65 -11.39 13.26 -2.97
CA LEU A 65 -11.80 11.89 -3.29
C LEU A 65 -11.04 11.28 -4.47
N ASP A 66 -10.41 12.08 -5.31
CA ASP A 66 -9.54 11.62 -6.40
C ASP A 66 -8.37 10.74 -5.92
N ARG A 67 -7.97 10.89 -4.64
CA ARG A 67 -6.96 10.03 -4.01
C ARG A 67 -7.38 8.56 -3.90
N LEU A 68 -8.67 8.27 -4.03
CA LEU A 68 -9.18 6.89 -4.06
C LEU A 68 -9.07 6.26 -5.46
N ASP A 69 -8.76 7.06 -6.48
CA ASP A 69 -8.62 6.57 -7.84
C ASP A 69 -7.20 6.05 -8.06
N GLN A 70 -7.12 4.77 -8.37
CA GLN A 70 -5.84 4.13 -8.70
C GLN A 70 -5.34 4.58 -10.07
N THR A 71 -4.06 4.90 -10.17
CA THR A 71 -3.37 5.06 -11.45
C THR A 71 -3.29 3.73 -12.21
N GLU A 72 -2.95 3.76 -13.52
CA GLU A 72 -2.71 2.53 -14.30
C GLU A 72 -1.68 1.62 -13.62
N ILE A 73 -0.59 2.19 -13.11
CA ILE A 73 0.47 1.44 -12.43
C ILE A 73 -0.08 0.76 -11.17
N GLN A 74 -0.81 1.50 -10.34
CA GLN A 74 -1.41 0.95 -9.12
C GLN A 74 -2.40 -0.17 -9.43
N LYS A 75 -3.24 -0.03 -10.47
CA LYS A 75 -4.16 -1.09 -10.93
C LYS A 75 -3.39 -2.33 -11.38
N THR A 76 -2.34 -2.13 -12.18
CA THR A 76 -1.48 -3.23 -12.67
C THR A 76 -0.83 -3.99 -11.51
N CYS A 77 -0.25 -3.27 -10.54
CA CYS A 77 0.40 -3.88 -9.39
C CYS A 77 -0.60 -4.54 -8.42
N SER A 78 -1.78 -3.92 -8.21
CA SER A 78 -2.83 -4.51 -7.38
C SER A 78 -3.36 -5.81 -8.00
N ALA A 79 -3.56 -5.87 -9.31
CA ALA A 79 -3.98 -7.07 -10.01
C ALA A 79 -2.92 -8.19 -9.92
N SER A 80 -1.65 -7.83 -10.07
CA SER A 80 -0.52 -8.75 -9.88
C SER A 80 -0.50 -9.35 -8.48
N ASN A 81 -0.63 -8.51 -7.45
CA ASN A 81 -0.66 -8.95 -6.05
C ASN A 81 -1.87 -9.84 -5.75
N ALA A 82 -3.05 -9.49 -6.27
CA ALA A 82 -4.28 -10.25 -6.03
C ALA A 82 -4.24 -11.65 -6.64
N THR A 83 -3.55 -11.82 -7.76
CA THR A 83 -3.42 -13.11 -8.46
C THR A 83 -2.17 -13.89 -8.06
N GLY A 84 -1.22 -13.28 -7.38
CA GLY A 84 0.12 -13.85 -7.13
C GLY A 84 0.98 -14.00 -8.40
N GLN A 85 0.53 -13.45 -9.53
CA GLN A 85 1.25 -13.50 -10.80
C GLN A 85 2.05 -12.22 -11.00
N ALA A 86 3.33 -12.35 -11.33
CA ALA A 86 4.17 -11.19 -11.64
C ALA A 86 3.64 -10.42 -12.87
N VAL A 87 3.80 -9.10 -12.85
CA VAL A 87 3.54 -8.29 -14.05
C VAL A 87 4.40 -8.80 -15.20
N PRO A 88 3.82 -9.07 -16.39
CA PRO A 88 4.59 -9.53 -17.54
C PRO A 88 5.78 -8.62 -17.83
N GLU A 89 6.95 -9.21 -18.07
CA GLU A 89 8.21 -8.48 -18.19
C GLU A 89 8.19 -7.38 -19.26
N ALA A 90 7.58 -7.66 -20.40
CA ALA A 90 7.44 -6.66 -21.48
C ALA A 90 6.61 -5.46 -21.03
N THR A 91 5.52 -5.68 -20.30
CA THR A 91 4.68 -4.62 -19.73
C THR A 91 5.45 -3.82 -18.69
N ARG A 92 6.13 -4.51 -17.76
CA ARG A 92 6.94 -3.88 -16.72
C ARG A 92 8.01 -2.98 -17.33
N LYS A 93 8.82 -3.51 -18.26
CA LYS A 93 9.89 -2.75 -18.93
C LYS A 93 9.36 -1.54 -19.71
N ARG A 94 8.24 -1.68 -20.40
CA ARG A 94 7.61 -0.58 -21.13
C ARG A 94 7.18 0.53 -20.20
N LEU A 95 6.49 0.20 -19.11
CA LEU A 95 5.99 1.17 -18.14
C LEU A 95 7.13 1.86 -17.39
N GLU A 96 8.11 1.10 -16.89
CA GLU A 96 9.29 1.65 -16.23
C GLU A 96 10.06 2.62 -17.15
N LYS A 97 10.28 2.23 -18.41
CA LYS A 97 10.93 3.08 -19.40
C LYS A 97 10.17 4.39 -19.63
N THR A 98 8.86 4.32 -19.87
CA THR A 98 8.02 5.51 -20.07
C THR A 98 8.11 6.46 -18.88
N LEU A 99 8.03 5.92 -17.64
CA LEU A 99 8.15 6.72 -16.43
C LEU A 99 9.55 7.32 -16.25
N TYR A 100 10.60 6.56 -16.59
CA TYR A 100 11.98 7.02 -16.49
C TYR A 100 12.29 8.16 -17.46
N GLU A 101 11.80 8.07 -18.68
CA GLU A 101 11.94 9.10 -19.71
C GLU A 101 11.15 10.39 -19.38
N ALA A 102 10.10 10.28 -18.57
CA ALA A 102 9.30 11.41 -18.11
C ALA A 102 9.87 12.14 -16.89
N ILE A 103 10.97 11.67 -16.29
CA ILE A 103 11.55 12.30 -15.11
C ILE A 103 12.16 13.65 -15.48
N PRO A 104 11.76 14.75 -14.83
CA PRO A 104 12.39 16.04 -15.02
C PRO A 104 13.72 16.10 -14.26
N TYR A 105 14.80 15.98 -14.96
CA TYR A 105 16.13 16.19 -14.41
C TYR A 105 16.47 17.70 -14.34
N PRO A 106 17.24 18.15 -13.31
CA PRO A 106 17.67 19.54 -13.21
C PRO A 106 18.45 19.98 -14.44
N ALA A 107 17.94 21.00 -15.16
CA ALA A 107 18.56 21.50 -16.39
C ALA A 107 19.94 22.14 -16.14
N ASP A 108 20.19 22.61 -14.92
CA ASP A 108 21.46 23.20 -14.49
C ASP A 108 22.50 22.13 -14.07
N GLY A 109 22.15 20.85 -14.15
CA GLY A 109 23.00 19.74 -13.72
C GLY A 109 23.25 19.67 -12.22
N LYS A 110 22.60 20.51 -11.40
CA LYS A 110 22.79 20.55 -9.95
C LYS A 110 21.75 19.70 -9.25
N TYR A 111 22.16 18.53 -8.77
CA TYR A 111 21.30 17.53 -8.16
C TYR A 111 21.28 17.57 -6.63
N VAL A 112 22.23 18.22 -6.00
CA VAL A 112 22.37 18.25 -4.54
C VAL A 112 22.14 19.66 -4.00
N GLY A 113 21.49 19.74 -2.85
CA GLY A 113 21.22 20.94 -2.07
C GLY A 113 21.98 20.94 -0.74
N ASP A 114 21.29 21.21 0.37
CA ASP A 114 21.85 21.17 1.73
C ASP A 114 21.41 19.87 2.45
N TRP A 115 22.37 19.05 2.85
CA TRP A 115 22.08 17.80 3.56
C TRP A 115 21.41 18.03 4.93
N ARG A 116 21.59 19.19 5.57
CA ARG A 116 20.95 19.54 6.84
C ARG A 116 19.44 19.73 6.67
N GLU A 117 19.05 20.39 5.58
CA GLU A 117 17.63 20.50 5.21
C GLU A 117 17.09 19.15 4.76
N GLY A 118 17.89 18.36 4.05
CA GLY A 118 17.56 16.98 3.68
C GLY A 118 17.25 16.10 4.89
N GLU A 119 18.02 16.22 5.96
CA GLU A 119 17.78 15.49 7.23
C GLU A 119 16.45 15.90 7.86
N LYS A 120 16.16 17.20 7.94
CA LYS A 120 14.87 17.68 8.46
C LYS A 120 13.68 17.14 7.65
N ILE A 121 13.80 17.10 6.31
CA ILE A 121 12.79 16.56 5.42
C ILE A 121 12.64 15.05 5.65
N ALA A 122 13.74 14.32 5.80
CA ALA A 122 13.74 12.88 5.99
C ALA A 122 13.10 12.46 7.32
N GLN A 123 13.23 13.27 8.37
CA GLN A 123 12.63 13.01 9.70
C GLN A 123 11.18 13.50 9.80
N ASN A 124 10.76 14.42 8.95
CA ASN A 124 9.44 15.05 9.05
C ASN A 124 8.37 14.18 8.38
N GLY A 125 7.41 13.70 9.17
CA GLY A 125 6.25 12.95 8.71
C GLY A 125 5.03 13.79 8.34
N ARG A 126 5.13 15.13 8.38
CA ARG A 126 4.02 16.03 8.06
C ARG A 126 3.79 16.11 6.56
N GLY A 127 2.54 16.22 6.19
CA GLY A 127 2.12 16.55 4.83
C GLY A 127 1.11 15.57 4.24
N MET A 128 0.32 16.06 3.30
CA MET A 128 -0.70 15.33 2.56
C MET A 128 -1.88 14.80 3.41
N GLN A 129 -2.00 15.20 4.67
CA GLN A 129 -3.13 14.84 5.53
C GLN A 129 -4.26 15.85 5.38
N PHE A 130 -5.49 15.43 5.69
CA PHE A 130 -6.67 16.31 5.61
C PHE A 130 -6.57 17.55 6.53
N SER A 131 -5.79 17.46 7.60
CA SER A 131 -5.57 18.53 8.59
C SER A 131 -4.43 19.48 8.23
N ASP A 132 -3.65 19.16 7.19
CA ASP A 132 -2.54 20.01 6.79
C ASP A 132 -3.01 21.24 6.01
N VAL A 133 -2.25 22.32 6.16
CA VAL A 133 -2.52 23.58 5.46
C VAL A 133 -1.92 23.50 4.07
N ALA A 134 -2.70 23.88 3.06
CA ALA A 134 -2.22 23.96 1.68
C ALA A 134 -1.04 24.94 1.56
N GLY A 135 -0.03 24.56 0.78
CA GLY A 135 1.16 25.39 0.52
C GLY A 135 2.25 25.35 1.60
N VAL A 136 2.01 24.67 2.73
CA VAL A 136 3.08 24.41 3.70
C VAL A 136 3.94 23.25 3.18
N PRO A 137 5.28 23.37 3.21
CA PRO A 137 6.18 22.31 2.74
C PRO A 137 5.95 20.98 3.48
N ASN A 138 5.87 19.91 2.73
CA ASN A 138 5.74 18.55 3.27
C ASN A 138 7.11 18.02 3.70
N GLY A 139 7.09 17.03 4.61
CA GLY A 139 8.20 16.13 4.85
C GLY A 139 8.09 14.85 4.01
N ALA A 140 9.08 13.99 4.13
CA ALA A 140 9.16 12.73 3.40
C ALA A 140 9.10 11.49 4.29
N ASN A 141 9.33 11.65 5.62
CA ASN A 141 9.33 10.57 6.59
C ASN A 141 10.16 9.34 6.16
N CYS A 142 11.33 9.57 5.62
CA CYS A 142 12.18 8.49 5.05
C CYS A 142 12.56 7.45 6.12
N TYR A 143 12.74 7.90 7.37
CA TYR A 143 13.05 7.04 8.50
C TYR A 143 11.92 6.05 8.86
N ALA A 144 10.68 6.32 8.49
CA ALA A 144 9.60 5.36 8.68
C ALA A 144 9.83 4.04 7.93
N CYS A 145 10.66 4.06 6.87
CA CYS A 145 10.94 2.90 6.03
C CYS A 145 12.41 2.52 5.97
N HIS A 146 13.34 3.47 6.16
CA HIS A 146 14.78 3.29 5.96
C HIS A 146 15.59 3.63 7.19
N GLN A 147 16.60 2.82 7.46
CA GLN A 147 17.75 3.24 8.28
C GLN A 147 18.62 4.19 7.46
N ILE A 148 18.90 5.39 7.94
CA ILE A 148 19.64 6.43 7.20
C ILE A 148 20.86 6.92 7.98
N SER A 149 20.66 7.60 9.12
CA SER A 149 21.74 8.06 9.97
C SER A 149 22.19 6.98 10.96
N PRO A 150 23.49 6.85 11.26
CA PRO A 150 23.99 5.92 12.27
C PRO A 150 23.57 6.29 13.70
N THR A 151 23.16 7.54 13.93
CA THR A 151 22.75 8.06 15.24
C THR A 151 21.24 7.92 15.51
N GLU A 152 20.42 7.70 14.47
CA GLU A 152 18.98 7.49 14.62
C GLU A 152 18.68 6.01 14.87
N ILE A 153 18.06 5.73 16.01
CA ILE A 153 17.71 4.38 16.43
C ILE A 153 16.28 3.99 16.12
N SER A 154 15.42 4.96 15.80
CA SER A 154 14.01 4.76 15.48
C SER A 154 13.81 4.81 13.97
N PHE A 155 13.84 3.66 13.31
CA PHE A 155 13.65 3.56 11.87
C PHE A 155 12.90 2.28 11.48
N GLY A 156 12.21 2.34 10.33
CA GLY A 156 11.56 1.18 9.72
C GLY A 156 12.53 0.34 8.88
N ASN A 157 12.09 -0.87 8.58
CA ASN A 157 12.84 -1.86 7.78
C ASN A 157 12.11 -2.29 6.49
N GLN A 158 11.12 -1.53 6.05
CA GLN A 158 10.40 -1.80 4.80
C GLN A 158 11.26 -1.50 3.56
N GLY A 159 12.13 -0.49 3.68
CA GLY A 159 13.13 -0.16 2.67
C GLY A 159 14.51 -0.68 3.06
N PRO A 160 15.46 -0.77 2.10
CA PRO A 160 16.84 -1.13 2.39
C PRO A 160 17.51 -0.07 3.26
N SER A 161 18.52 -0.47 4.04
CA SER A 161 19.38 0.49 4.76
C SER A 161 20.07 1.43 3.77
N LEU A 162 20.06 2.72 4.09
CA LEU A 162 20.72 3.79 3.35
C LEU A 162 21.98 4.30 4.08
N LEU A 163 22.42 3.60 5.15
CA LEU A 163 23.70 3.90 5.80
C LEU A 163 24.82 3.90 4.78
N LYS A 164 25.66 4.95 4.83
CA LYS A 164 26.81 5.12 3.93
C LYS A 164 26.44 5.06 2.45
N TYR A 165 25.22 5.52 2.11
CA TYR A 165 24.64 5.34 0.77
C TYR A 165 25.56 5.85 -0.34
N GLY A 166 26.07 7.07 -0.23
CA GLY A 166 26.98 7.65 -1.21
C GLY A 166 28.38 7.01 -1.15
N SER A 167 28.93 6.84 0.06
CA SER A 167 30.29 6.31 0.23
C SER A 167 30.43 4.86 -0.25
N ILE A 168 29.46 3.98 0.04
CA ILE A 168 29.45 2.59 -0.48
C ILE A 168 29.37 2.56 -2.01
N ARG A 169 28.75 3.55 -2.63
CA ARG A 169 28.64 3.67 -4.10
C ARG A 169 29.76 4.46 -4.74
N GLY A 170 30.78 4.79 -3.97
CA GLY A 170 31.99 5.47 -4.47
C GLY A 170 31.79 6.95 -4.83
N VAL A 171 30.71 7.58 -4.36
CA VAL A 171 30.45 9.00 -4.59
C VAL A 171 31.40 9.84 -3.71
N LYS A 172 32.43 10.40 -4.33
CA LYS A 172 33.40 11.32 -3.70
C LYS A 172 33.01 12.77 -3.92
N ASP A 173 32.44 13.07 -5.08
CA ASP A 173 31.88 14.34 -5.47
C ASP A 173 30.60 14.09 -6.29
N PRO A 174 29.42 14.44 -5.78
CA PRO A 174 28.18 14.28 -6.52
C PRO A 174 28.09 15.07 -7.82
N ALA A 175 28.92 16.12 -7.98
CA ALA A 175 28.96 16.91 -9.21
C ALA A 175 29.90 16.32 -10.27
N SER A 176 30.71 15.32 -9.91
CA SER A 176 31.62 14.70 -10.84
C SER A 176 30.91 13.84 -11.89
N LYS A 177 31.52 13.74 -13.08
CA LYS A 177 31.03 12.88 -14.15
C LYS A 177 30.98 11.39 -13.76
N ASP A 178 31.90 10.94 -12.93
CA ASP A 178 31.95 9.56 -12.44
C ASP A 178 30.78 9.20 -11.54
N SER A 179 30.24 10.19 -10.81
CA SER A 179 29.09 10.02 -9.94
C SER A 179 27.73 10.12 -10.67
N GLU A 180 27.71 10.65 -11.90
CA GLU A 180 26.49 10.95 -12.65
C GLU A 180 25.51 9.75 -12.72
N PRO A 181 25.95 8.49 -12.99
CA PRO A 181 25.01 7.37 -13.04
C PRO A 181 24.29 7.12 -11.70
N ILE A 182 25.00 7.22 -10.58
CA ILE A 182 24.44 7.03 -9.25
C ILE A 182 23.54 8.20 -8.88
N VAL A 183 23.94 9.43 -9.21
CA VAL A 183 23.16 10.63 -8.96
C VAL A 183 21.82 10.59 -9.72
N LYS A 184 21.84 10.26 -11.01
CA LYS A 184 20.62 10.14 -11.83
C LYS A 184 19.72 8.98 -11.34
N TYR A 185 20.30 7.86 -10.99
CA TYR A 185 19.55 6.74 -10.42
C TYR A 185 18.86 7.12 -9.11
N THR A 186 19.58 7.79 -8.20
CA THR A 186 19.04 8.21 -6.90
C THR A 186 17.95 9.25 -7.08
N TRP A 187 18.14 10.21 -7.98
CA TRP A 187 17.12 11.18 -8.36
C TRP A 187 15.85 10.49 -8.85
N ALA A 188 15.98 9.56 -9.80
CA ALA A 188 14.86 8.82 -10.35
C ALA A 188 14.10 8.05 -9.26
N ARG A 189 14.81 7.42 -8.33
CA ARG A 189 14.22 6.68 -7.20
C ARG A 189 13.41 7.58 -6.26
N ILE A 190 13.89 8.78 -5.96
CA ILE A 190 13.18 9.71 -5.10
C ILE A 190 12.05 10.40 -5.88
N TRP A 191 12.31 10.81 -7.11
CA TRP A 191 11.31 11.48 -7.93
C TRP A 191 10.10 10.61 -8.21
N ASN A 192 10.33 9.46 -8.84
CA ASN A 192 9.30 8.48 -9.15
C ASN A 192 9.88 7.05 -9.09
N THR A 193 9.76 6.42 -7.96
CA THR A 193 10.31 5.07 -7.73
C THR A 193 9.79 4.02 -8.71
N HIS A 194 8.57 4.19 -9.26
CA HIS A 194 7.99 3.29 -10.24
C HIS A 194 8.76 3.25 -11.56
N SER A 195 9.56 4.28 -11.85
CA SER A 195 10.45 4.31 -13.02
C SER A 195 11.60 3.29 -12.95
N VAL A 196 11.90 2.77 -11.76
CA VAL A 196 13.00 1.83 -11.50
C VAL A 196 12.52 0.51 -10.91
N ASN A 197 11.39 0.53 -10.22
CA ASN A 197 10.71 -0.64 -9.68
C ASN A 197 9.20 -0.38 -9.72
N LEU A 198 8.55 -0.91 -10.73
CA LEU A 198 7.15 -0.60 -11.07
C LEU A 198 6.18 -0.72 -9.89
N CYS A 199 6.30 -1.77 -9.09
CA CYS A 199 5.40 -2.06 -7.98
C CYS A 199 6.00 -1.71 -6.60
N SER A 200 6.89 -0.73 -6.55
CA SER A 200 7.46 -0.25 -5.30
C SER A 200 6.40 0.44 -4.43
N ASN A 201 6.45 0.19 -3.12
CA ASN A 201 5.63 0.90 -2.13
C ASN A 201 6.26 2.24 -1.69
N MET A 202 7.49 2.55 -2.12
CA MET A 202 8.10 3.84 -1.83
C MET A 202 7.28 4.97 -2.50
N PRO A 203 6.95 6.07 -1.79
CA PRO A 203 6.22 7.19 -2.38
C PRO A 203 6.97 7.82 -3.57
N ARG A 204 6.21 8.36 -4.51
CA ARG A 204 6.70 9.10 -5.69
C ARG A 204 6.84 10.57 -5.33
N PHE A 205 7.86 10.91 -4.56
CA PHE A 205 7.95 12.19 -3.87
C PHE A 205 7.89 13.41 -4.79
N GLY A 206 8.60 13.38 -5.92
CA GLY A 206 8.55 14.47 -6.90
C GLY A 206 7.31 14.39 -7.79
N ASP A 207 7.05 13.23 -8.38
CA ASP A 207 5.97 13.01 -9.36
C ASP A 207 4.57 13.26 -8.78
N ALA A 208 4.37 12.90 -7.50
CA ALA A 208 3.11 13.13 -6.79
C ALA A 208 3.03 14.52 -6.12
N GLY A 209 4.00 15.41 -6.34
CA GLY A 209 4.02 16.74 -5.75
C GLY A 209 4.15 16.77 -4.23
N ILE A 210 4.67 15.68 -3.62
CA ILE A 210 4.90 15.62 -2.17
C ILE A 210 6.06 16.53 -1.79
N LEU A 211 7.18 16.41 -2.51
CA LEU A 211 8.35 17.27 -2.36
C LEU A 211 8.55 18.16 -3.58
N THR A 212 8.97 19.38 -3.34
CA THR A 212 9.46 20.29 -4.39
C THR A 212 10.81 19.82 -4.93
N THR A 213 11.19 20.29 -6.11
CA THR A 213 12.52 20.04 -6.69
C THR A 213 13.66 20.43 -5.74
N ALA A 214 13.53 21.56 -5.02
CA ALA A 214 14.51 22.00 -4.03
C ALA A 214 14.63 20.98 -2.87
N GLN A 215 13.51 20.54 -2.31
CA GLN A 215 13.50 19.53 -1.26
C GLN A 215 14.09 18.19 -1.73
N VAL A 216 13.82 17.78 -2.97
CA VAL A 216 14.46 16.58 -3.55
C VAL A 216 15.98 16.76 -3.61
N LYS A 217 16.49 17.93 -4.02
CA LYS A 217 17.94 18.24 -4.01
C LYS A 217 18.54 18.14 -2.60
N ASP A 218 17.82 18.59 -1.58
CA ASP A 218 18.27 18.51 -0.19
C ASP A 218 18.33 17.06 0.31
N VAL A 219 17.34 16.24 0.00
CA VAL A 219 17.36 14.78 0.31
C VAL A 219 18.49 14.08 -0.49
N MET A 220 18.73 14.48 -1.73
CA MET A 220 19.87 13.99 -2.51
C MET A 220 21.20 14.31 -1.82
N ALA A 221 21.36 15.54 -1.28
CA ALA A 221 22.54 15.93 -0.52
C ALA A 221 22.70 15.09 0.74
N LEU A 222 21.62 14.83 1.49
CA LEU A 222 21.65 13.93 2.65
C LEU A 222 22.27 12.57 2.31
N LEU A 223 21.90 12.00 1.18
CA LEU A 223 22.33 10.65 0.78
C LEU A 223 23.70 10.61 0.09
N LEU A 224 24.09 11.67 -0.64
CA LEU A 224 25.22 11.62 -1.56
C LEU A 224 26.37 12.56 -1.18
N ASP A 225 26.13 13.61 -0.38
CA ASP A 225 27.20 14.53 0.03
C ASP A 225 28.17 13.80 0.97
N PRO A 226 29.49 13.77 0.65
CA PRO A 226 30.49 13.21 1.55
C PRO A 226 30.56 13.89 2.93
N ALA A 227 30.11 15.16 3.03
CA ALA A 227 30.04 15.88 4.30
C ALA A 227 28.83 15.44 5.16
N SER A 228 27.82 14.80 4.57
CA SER A 228 26.67 14.30 5.30
C SER A 228 27.07 13.23 6.33
N PRO A 229 26.50 13.25 7.55
CA PRO A 229 26.76 12.22 8.58
C PRO A 229 26.35 10.82 8.12
N VAL A 230 25.45 10.70 7.16
CA VAL A 230 25.05 9.42 6.56
C VAL A 230 26.23 8.70 5.89
N ASN A 231 27.23 9.45 5.40
CA ASN A 231 28.36 8.92 4.62
C ASN A 231 29.67 8.80 5.45
N LYS A 232 29.59 8.99 6.77
CA LYS A 232 30.74 8.90 7.69
C LYS A 232 31.00 7.48 8.22
#